data_3df6ec64e09e9d32c29fade710b762fe
#
_entry.id   3df6ec64e09e9d32c29fade710b762fe
#
_cell.length_a   1.000
_cell.length_b   1.000
_cell.length_c   1.000
_cell.angle_alpha   90.00
_cell.angle_beta   90.00
_cell.angle_gamma   90.00
#
_symmetry.space_group_name_H-M   'P 1'
#
loop_
_entity.id
_entity.type
_entity.pdbx_description
1 polymer ?
#
loop_
_entity_poly.entity_id
_entity_poly.type
_entity_poly.pdbx_seq_one_letter_code
_entity_poly.pdbx_strand_id
1 'polypeptide(L)'
;MRYVFIVQGEGRGHLTQAISMERLLRENGHEVAAVLVGKSPARRLPAFFARTIQAPVEMFESFNFVPSASNRKASSLKTGLYNVLHIAGFVPSIRFISRRLKDLRPDVVVNFYDILGTLGYRFSRLKSPMICLGHQFLFLHKDFKFPSSGYSGHYALNFFTNMVAWGAAKVLALSFRPMRDDPKRKIKVVPPLLRPEVLSLRRADGTDDPAVRDGGYIHGYMLNAGFSQDVLEWHSAHSDVPLRFFWDRADEAPVKVVDETLSFYYLNDEEFLRQMAGCHAYASTAGFESVCEAMYLGKPLLMVPSHVEQKCNAYDATEGYRMDCGAVDGVKENGSVPRPAVTSDSFDLDLLLHFADNEFVADKSFPQWARLADSVFLKERTFL
;
A
#
# COMPACT_ATOMS: atom_id res chain seq x y z
N MET A 1 -19.71 -11.65 13.73
CA MET A 1 -18.51 -12.52 13.77
C MET A 1 -17.40 -11.78 14.50
N ARG A 2 -16.48 -12.55 15.10
CA ARG A 2 -15.34 -12.06 15.87
C ARG A 2 -14.05 -12.25 15.08
N TYR A 3 -13.34 -11.16 14.80
CA TYR A 3 -12.12 -11.15 14.01
C TYR A 3 -10.90 -10.88 14.88
N VAL A 4 -9.74 -11.43 14.50
CA VAL A 4 -8.43 -11.01 14.98
C VAL A 4 -7.58 -10.65 13.76
N PHE A 5 -6.97 -9.47 13.80
CA PHE A 5 -6.06 -9.03 12.76
C PHE A 5 -4.61 -9.30 13.16
N ILE A 6 -3.80 -9.68 12.19
CA ILE A 6 -2.34 -9.76 12.32
C ILE A 6 -1.79 -8.87 11.20
N VAL A 7 -1.03 -7.84 11.57
CA VAL A 7 -0.65 -6.77 10.66
C VAL A 7 0.85 -6.60 10.65
N GLN A 8 1.44 -6.63 9.46
CA GLN A 8 2.83 -6.25 9.26
C GLN A 8 2.99 -4.73 9.42
N GLY A 9 3.73 -4.28 10.42
CA GLY A 9 3.80 -2.89 10.86
C GLY A 9 5.03 -2.10 10.41
N GLU A 10 5.88 -2.65 9.54
CA GLU A 10 7.06 -1.94 9.02
C GLU A 10 6.70 -0.85 7.99
N GLY A 11 5.61 -1.05 7.25
CA GLY A 11 5.04 -0.10 6.30
C GLY A 11 3.70 0.47 6.77
N ARG A 12 3.33 1.66 6.29
CA ARG A 12 2.04 2.28 6.63
C ARG A 12 0.86 1.65 5.90
N GLY A 13 1.05 1.11 4.70
CA GLY A 13 -0.02 0.59 3.85
C GLY A 13 -0.87 -0.48 4.56
N HIS A 14 -0.26 -1.51 5.14
CA HIS A 14 -1.01 -2.56 5.85
C HIS A 14 -1.73 -2.06 7.10
N LEU A 15 -1.17 -1.05 7.77
CA LEU A 15 -1.84 -0.38 8.90
C LEU A 15 -3.09 0.37 8.43
N THR A 16 -3.00 1.09 7.31
CA THR A 16 -4.15 1.79 6.70
C THR A 16 -5.22 0.79 6.23
N GLN A 17 -4.83 -0.32 5.60
CA GLN A 17 -5.75 -1.40 5.23
C GLN A 17 -6.48 -1.97 6.45
N ALA A 18 -5.77 -2.20 7.56
CA ALA A 18 -6.35 -2.72 8.79
C ALA A 18 -7.37 -1.74 9.40
N ILE A 19 -7.10 -0.43 9.40
CA ILE A 19 -8.06 0.59 9.84
C ILE A 19 -9.33 0.57 8.98
N SER A 20 -9.17 0.60 7.64
CA SER A 20 -10.31 0.61 6.72
C SER A 20 -11.15 -0.66 6.86
N MET A 21 -10.50 -1.83 7.03
CA MET A 21 -11.19 -3.10 7.25
C MET A 21 -11.88 -3.16 8.62
N GLU A 22 -11.24 -2.68 9.69
CA GLU A 22 -11.87 -2.64 11.02
C GLU A 22 -13.14 -1.82 11.00
N ARG A 23 -13.06 -0.60 10.44
CA ARG A 23 -14.22 0.27 10.33
C ARG A 23 -15.35 -0.42 9.57
N LEU A 24 -15.06 -0.97 8.41
CA LEU A 24 -16.04 -1.66 7.58
C LEU A 24 -16.73 -2.81 8.33
N LEU A 25 -15.97 -3.63 9.04
CA LEU A 25 -16.50 -4.74 9.81
C LEU A 25 -17.37 -4.25 10.97
N ARG A 26 -16.94 -3.22 11.70
CA ARG A 26 -17.70 -2.65 12.85
C ARG A 26 -19.00 -2.02 12.41
N GLU A 27 -19.01 -1.23 11.34
CA GLU A 27 -20.22 -0.63 10.77
C GLU A 27 -21.27 -1.68 10.38
N ASN A 28 -20.82 -2.92 10.14
CA ASN A 28 -21.67 -4.06 9.79
C ASN A 28 -21.90 -5.05 10.95
N GLY A 29 -21.71 -4.60 12.19
CA GLY A 29 -22.06 -5.37 13.39
C GLY A 29 -21.07 -6.50 13.72
N HIS A 30 -19.84 -6.45 13.20
CA HIS A 30 -18.79 -7.41 13.53
C HIS A 30 -17.82 -6.82 14.57
N GLU A 31 -17.17 -7.70 15.32
CA GLU A 31 -16.17 -7.35 16.34
C GLU A 31 -14.76 -7.63 15.82
N VAL A 32 -13.86 -6.65 15.94
CA VAL A 32 -12.42 -6.89 15.86
C VAL A 32 -11.89 -6.96 17.29
N ALA A 33 -11.61 -8.17 17.76
CA ALA A 33 -11.27 -8.43 19.16
C ALA A 33 -9.86 -7.98 19.55
N ALA A 34 -8.93 -8.01 18.61
CA ALA A 34 -7.57 -7.50 18.77
C ALA A 34 -6.89 -7.30 17.41
N VAL A 35 -5.90 -6.41 17.40
CA VAL A 35 -4.95 -6.22 16.29
C VAL A 35 -3.55 -6.50 16.79
N LEU A 36 -2.97 -7.60 16.32
CA LEU A 36 -1.60 -8.01 16.62
C LEU A 36 -0.66 -7.40 15.58
N VAL A 37 0.18 -6.44 15.98
CA VAL A 37 1.06 -5.71 15.05
C VAL A 37 2.49 -6.21 15.17
N GLY A 38 3.00 -6.76 14.08
CA GLY A 38 4.38 -7.19 13.94
C GLY A 38 5.27 -6.05 13.48
N LYS A 39 6.30 -5.70 14.26
CA LYS A 39 7.27 -4.68 13.88
C LYS A 39 8.62 -4.85 14.55
N SER A 40 9.65 -4.25 13.95
CA SER A 40 10.99 -4.23 14.56
C SER A 40 11.07 -3.25 15.74
N PRO A 41 11.97 -3.51 16.70
CA PRO A 41 12.19 -2.59 17.84
C PRO A 41 12.63 -1.18 17.40
N ALA A 42 13.24 -1.06 16.23
CA ALA A 42 13.78 0.21 15.72
C ALA A 42 12.70 1.21 15.26
N ARG A 43 11.47 0.75 15.00
CA ARG A 43 10.38 1.60 14.51
C ARG A 43 9.33 1.84 15.58
N ARG A 44 8.72 3.03 15.58
CA ARG A 44 7.56 3.35 16.43
C ARG A 44 6.27 3.10 15.66
N LEU A 45 5.23 2.66 16.34
CA LEU A 45 3.90 2.59 15.75
C LEU A 45 3.44 4.00 15.39
N PRO A 46 3.01 4.26 14.15
CA PRO A 46 2.54 5.58 13.76
C PRO A 46 1.38 6.05 14.64
N ALA A 47 1.44 7.31 15.09
CA ALA A 47 0.45 7.85 16.02
C ALA A 47 -0.99 7.84 15.44
N PHE A 48 -1.12 8.00 14.13
CA PHE A 48 -2.43 7.94 13.48
C PHE A 48 -3.09 6.58 13.69
N PHE A 49 -2.32 5.48 13.56
CA PHE A 49 -2.87 4.14 13.72
C PHE A 49 -3.42 3.94 15.12
N ALA A 50 -2.64 4.31 16.16
CA ALA A 50 -3.06 4.19 17.55
C ALA A 50 -4.28 5.07 17.91
N ARG A 51 -4.49 6.19 17.19
CA ARG A 51 -5.65 7.07 17.40
C ARG A 51 -6.91 6.62 16.66
N THR A 52 -6.74 5.94 15.52
CA THR A 52 -7.86 5.62 14.62
C THR A 52 -8.40 4.21 14.84
N ILE A 53 -7.51 3.22 15.05
CA ILE A 53 -7.92 1.84 15.33
C ILE A 53 -8.63 1.78 16.69
N GLN A 54 -9.77 1.12 16.75
CA GLN A 54 -10.57 1.03 17.98
C GLN A 54 -10.34 -0.26 18.74
N ALA A 55 -9.94 -1.32 18.04
CA ALA A 55 -9.62 -2.60 18.67
C ALA A 55 -8.33 -2.51 19.50
N PRO A 56 -8.21 -3.31 20.59
CA PRO A 56 -6.97 -3.40 21.35
C PRO A 56 -5.80 -3.77 20.46
N VAL A 57 -4.70 -3.00 20.55
CA VAL A 57 -3.47 -3.22 19.80
C VAL A 57 -2.43 -3.88 20.68
N GLU A 58 -1.92 -5.01 20.24
CA GLU A 58 -0.85 -5.75 20.90
C GLU A 58 0.33 -5.91 19.93
N MET A 59 1.55 -5.67 20.41
CA MET A 59 2.73 -5.67 19.56
C MET A 59 3.58 -6.91 19.76
N PHE A 60 4.21 -7.39 18.70
CA PHE A 60 5.22 -8.43 18.73
C PHE A 60 6.40 -8.06 17.81
N GLU A 61 7.56 -8.62 18.10
CA GLU A 61 8.75 -8.42 17.26
C GLU A 61 8.61 -9.24 15.97
N SER A 62 8.76 -8.57 14.80
CA SER A 62 8.68 -9.19 13.48
C SER A 62 9.92 -8.84 12.64
N PHE A 63 9.98 -9.41 11.43
CA PHE A 63 11.08 -9.21 10.50
C PHE A 63 11.33 -7.73 10.21
N ASN A 64 12.62 -7.38 10.12
CA ASN A 64 13.07 -6.02 9.82
C ASN A 64 13.55 -5.92 8.37
N PHE A 65 13.26 -4.80 7.71
CA PHE A 65 13.85 -4.44 6.43
C PHE A 65 15.08 -3.56 6.67
N VAL A 66 16.27 -4.09 6.34
CA VAL A 66 17.53 -3.38 6.55
C VAL A 66 17.77 -2.40 5.40
N PRO A 67 17.91 -1.07 5.65
CA PRO A 67 18.20 -0.10 4.61
C PRO A 67 19.54 -0.36 3.92
N SER A 68 19.66 0.07 2.65
CA SER A 68 20.96 0.10 1.96
C SER A 68 21.84 1.25 2.46
N ALA A 69 23.13 1.20 2.15
CA ALA A 69 24.08 2.24 2.55
C ALA A 69 23.72 3.65 2.02
N SER A 70 23.09 3.73 0.84
CA SER A 70 22.63 4.98 0.24
C SER A 70 21.32 5.53 0.84
N ASN A 71 20.66 4.77 1.72
CA ASN A 71 19.32 5.06 2.24
C ASN A 71 18.24 5.33 1.15
N ARG A 72 18.49 4.88 -0.10
CA ARG A 72 17.54 4.99 -1.22
C ARG A 72 16.80 3.68 -1.48
N LYS A 73 17.48 2.54 -1.36
CA LYS A 73 16.94 1.20 -1.68
C LYS A 73 17.12 0.26 -0.50
N ALA A 74 16.17 -0.66 -0.27
CA ALA A 74 16.33 -1.73 0.70
C ALA A 74 17.31 -2.79 0.17
N SER A 75 18.22 -3.28 1.03
CA SER A 75 19.15 -4.35 0.67
C SER A 75 18.51 -5.71 0.94
N SER A 76 17.99 -6.36 -0.11
CA SER A 76 17.35 -7.68 0.00
C SER A 76 18.27 -8.75 0.58
N LEU A 77 19.55 -8.75 0.20
CA LEU A 77 20.53 -9.74 0.69
C LEU A 77 20.85 -9.53 2.17
N LYS A 78 21.10 -8.27 2.58
CA LYS A 78 21.36 -7.95 3.99
C LYS A 78 20.13 -8.23 4.86
N THR A 79 18.94 -7.88 4.38
CA THR A 79 17.67 -8.17 5.06
C THR A 79 17.47 -9.68 5.23
N GLY A 80 17.68 -10.48 4.17
CA GLY A 80 17.55 -11.92 4.22
C GLY A 80 18.54 -12.55 5.21
N LEU A 81 19.82 -12.20 5.12
CA LEU A 81 20.85 -12.71 6.03
C LEU A 81 20.59 -12.33 7.48
N TYR A 82 20.23 -11.07 7.75
CA TYR A 82 19.88 -10.61 9.09
C TYR A 82 18.73 -11.44 9.68
N ASN A 83 17.64 -11.60 8.94
CA ASN A 83 16.47 -12.33 9.44
C ASN A 83 16.73 -13.82 9.62
N VAL A 84 17.55 -14.45 8.77
CA VAL A 84 17.96 -15.85 8.94
C VAL A 84 18.83 -16.03 10.19
N LEU A 85 19.78 -15.15 10.44
CA LEU A 85 20.63 -15.22 11.64
C LEU A 85 19.85 -14.99 12.94
N HIS A 86 18.72 -14.26 12.88
CA HIS A 86 17.90 -13.96 14.04
C HIS A 86 16.61 -14.79 14.13
N ILE A 87 16.46 -15.85 13.33
CA ILE A 87 15.24 -16.66 13.24
C ILE A 87 14.82 -17.24 14.60
N ALA A 88 15.76 -17.64 15.43
CA ALA A 88 15.50 -18.15 16.78
C ALA A 88 14.89 -17.07 17.71
N GLY A 89 15.21 -15.80 17.48
CA GLY A 89 14.66 -14.66 18.23
C GLY A 89 13.16 -14.47 18.01
N PHE A 90 12.60 -14.96 16.89
CA PHE A 90 11.17 -14.82 16.59
C PHE A 90 10.28 -15.92 17.19
N VAL A 91 10.87 -16.96 17.81
CA VAL A 91 10.08 -18.03 18.48
C VAL A 91 9.15 -17.48 19.58
N PRO A 92 9.57 -16.51 20.42
CA PRO A 92 8.66 -15.86 21.38
C PRO A 92 7.45 -15.21 20.72
N SER A 93 7.65 -14.49 19.59
CA SER A 93 6.58 -13.85 18.83
C SER A 93 5.59 -14.87 18.25
N ILE A 94 6.08 -15.96 17.67
CA ILE A 94 5.23 -17.06 17.17
C ILE A 94 4.40 -17.66 18.30
N ARG A 95 5.01 -17.91 19.47
CA ARG A 95 4.31 -18.45 20.65
C ARG A 95 3.28 -17.45 21.19
N PHE A 96 3.63 -16.17 21.23
CA PHE A 96 2.73 -15.09 21.63
C PHE A 96 1.49 -15.07 20.74
N ILE A 97 1.66 -14.98 19.41
CA ILE A 97 0.55 -14.97 18.44
C ILE A 97 -0.31 -16.22 18.62
N SER A 98 0.32 -17.42 18.69
CA SER A 98 -0.40 -18.68 18.85
C SER A 98 -1.24 -18.71 20.12
N ARG A 99 -0.71 -18.20 21.25
CA ARG A 99 -1.44 -18.11 22.53
C ARG A 99 -2.59 -17.12 22.42
N ARG A 100 -2.34 -15.91 21.92
CA ARG A 100 -3.39 -14.89 21.80
C ARG A 100 -4.56 -15.33 20.91
N LEU A 101 -4.26 -16.00 19.80
CA LEU A 101 -5.31 -16.57 18.93
C LEU A 101 -6.16 -17.62 19.67
N LYS A 102 -5.56 -18.47 20.50
CA LYS A 102 -6.29 -19.45 21.30
C LYS A 102 -7.16 -18.79 22.37
N ASP A 103 -6.63 -17.74 23.04
CA ASP A 103 -7.34 -17.03 24.10
C ASP A 103 -8.53 -16.23 23.54
N LEU A 104 -8.34 -15.56 22.41
CA LEU A 104 -9.34 -14.72 21.76
C LEU A 104 -10.42 -15.50 21.02
N ARG A 105 -10.15 -16.73 20.58
CA ARG A 105 -11.08 -17.63 19.87
C ARG A 105 -11.83 -16.91 18.73
N PRO A 106 -11.12 -16.33 17.74
CA PRO A 106 -11.78 -15.64 16.64
C PRO A 106 -12.56 -16.60 15.75
N ASP A 107 -13.63 -16.10 15.12
CA ASP A 107 -14.30 -16.79 14.01
C ASP A 107 -13.44 -16.75 12.73
N VAL A 108 -12.70 -15.65 12.53
CA VAL A 108 -11.82 -15.43 11.38
C VAL A 108 -10.54 -14.73 11.82
N VAL A 109 -9.41 -15.17 11.29
CA VAL A 109 -8.12 -14.47 11.41
C VAL A 109 -7.84 -13.78 10.08
N VAL A 110 -7.54 -12.46 10.08
CA VAL A 110 -7.12 -11.72 8.88
C VAL A 110 -5.64 -11.38 9.02
N ASN A 111 -4.83 -11.86 8.08
CA ASN A 111 -3.40 -11.60 8.03
C ASN A 111 -3.06 -10.58 6.94
N PHE A 112 -2.62 -9.40 7.36
CA PHE A 112 -2.14 -8.32 6.50
C PHE A 112 -0.63 -8.47 6.28
N TYR A 113 -0.26 -9.51 5.56
CA TYR A 113 1.07 -9.80 5.04
C TYR A 113 2.19 -10.04 6.08
N ASP A 114 1.88 -10.51 7.29
CA ASP A 114 2.89 -10.88 8.29
C ASP A 114 3.18 -12.38 8.31
N ILE A 115 4.44 -12.78 8.11
CA ILE A 115 4.85 -14.19 8.05
C ILE A 115 4.85 -14.85 9.42
N LEU A 116 5.23 -14.13 10.50
CA LEU A 116 5.17 -14.69 11.85
C LEU A 116 3.72 -14.89 12.28
N GLY A 117 2.82 -14.03 11.77
CA GLY A 117 1.38 -14.21 11.87
C GLY A 117 0.92 -15.53 11.30
N THR A 118 1.36 -15.87 10.09
CA THR A 118 1.09 -17.17 9.47
C THR A 118 1.63 -18.33 10.30
N LEU A 119 2.87 -18.25 10.76
CA LEU A 119 3.47 -19.29 11.60
C LEU A 119 2.73 -19.43 12.94
N GLY A 120 2.44 -18.32 13.62
CA GLY A 120 1.68 -18.32 14.88
C GLY A 120 0.28 -18.93 14.72
N TYR A 121 -0.41 -18.59 13.63
CA TYR A 121 -1.70 -19.19 13.28
C TYR A 121 -1.57 -20.71 13.08
N ARG A 122 -0.59 -21.16 12.31
CA ARG A 122 -0.34 -22.61 12.08
C ARG A 122 -0.05 -23.35 13.37
N PHE A 123 0.78 -22.78 14.25
CA PHE A 123 1.08 -23.36 15.55
C PHE A 123 -0.10 -23.34 16.54
N SER A 124 -1.04 -22.41 16.36
CA SER A 124 -2.26 -22.36 17.20
C SER A 124 -3.18 -23.54 16.98
N ARG A 125 -3.16 -24.15 15.77
CA ARG A 125 -4.04 -25.24 15.35
C ARG A 125 -5.53 -24.87 15.45
N LEU A 126 -5.87 -23.60 15.27
CA LEU A 126 -7.26 -23.16 15.24
C LEU A 126 -8.00 -23.76 14.04
N LYS A 127 -9.30 -24.02 14.24
CA LYS A 127 -10.21 -24.43 13.16
C LYS A 127 -10.75 -23.24 12.37
N SER A 128 -10.77 -22.05 12.97
CA SER A 128 -11.19 -20.81 12.32
C SER A 128 -10.33 -20.51 11.11
N PRO A 129 -10.89 -20.09 9.97
CA PRO A 129 -10.11 -19.80 8.77
C PRO A 129 -9.19 -18.60 8.97
N MET A 130 -8.01 -18.65 8.34
CA MET A 130 -7.16 -17.51 8.12
C MET A 130 -7.35 -17.00 6.69
N ILE A 131 -7.57 -15.70 6.56
CA ILE A 131 -7.65 -14.98 5.29
C ILE A 131 -6.42 -14.09 5.19
N CYS A 132 -5.70 -14.17 4.08
CA CYS A 132 -4.60 -13.25 3.80
C CYS A 132 -5.09 -12.10 2.94
N LEU A 133 -4.66 -10.86 3.24
CA LEU A 133 -5.06 -9.66 2.53
C LEU A 133 -3.85 -8.77 2.24
N GLY A 134 -3.72 -8.30 1.01
CA GLY A 134 -2.68 -7.37 0.57
C GLY A 134 -2.49 -7.38 -0.95
N HIS A 135 -1.86 -6.33 -1.48
CA HIS A 135 -1.58 -6.23 -2.91
C HIS A 135 -0.52 -7.25 -3.36
N GLN A 136 0.46 -7.55 -2.51
CA GLN A 136 1.55 -8.49 -2.82
C GLN A 136 1.05 -9.88 -3.23
N PHE A 137 -0.14 -10.27 -2.78
CA PHE A 137 -0.74 -11.54 -3.17
C PHE A 137 -1.18 -11.58 -4.64
N LEU A 138 -1.34 -10.41 -5.29
CA LEU A 138 -1.60 -10.34 -6.72
C LEU A 138 -0.41 -10.86 -7.54
N PHE A 139 0.82 -10.75 -7.02
CA PHE A 139 2.03 -11.29 -7.67
C PHE A 139 2.03 -12.82 -7.76
N LEU A 140 1.17 -13.50 -7.02
CA LEU A 140 0.96 -14.95 -7.14
C LEU A 140 -0.10 -15.32 -8.18
N HIS A 141 -0.86 -14.34 -8.68
CA HIS A 141 -1.92 -14.58 -9.66
C HIS A 141 -1.32 -15.04 -10.99
N LYS A 142 -1.94 -16.05 -11.64
CA LYS A 142 -1.45 -16.65 -12.89
C LYS A 142 -1.29 -15.65 -14.04
N ASP A 143 -2.15 -14.63 -14.08
CA ASP A 143 -2.20 -13.62 -15.15
C ASP A 143 -1.41 -12.35 -14.79
N PHE A 144 -0.78 -12.29 -13.59
CA PHE A 144 0.08 -11.16 -13.23
C PHE A 144 1.36 -11.16 -14.07
N LYS A 145 1.67 -10.02 -14.66
CA LYS A 145 2.86 -9.83 -15.50
C LYS A 145 3.93 -9.07 -14.72
N PHE A 146 5.14 -9.61 -14.72
CA PHE A 146 6.30 -8.99 -14.12
C PHE A 146 7.08 -8.16 -15.14
N PRO A 147 7.86 -7.15 -14.71
CA PRO A 147 8.78 -6.44 -15.56
C PRO A 147 9.72 -7.41 -16.30
N SER A 148 9.86 -7.24 -17.63
CA SER A 148 10.49 -8.22 -18.51
C SER A 148 12.02 -8.30 -18.46
N SER A 149 12.72 -7.32 -17.87
CA SER A 149 14.19 -7.25 -17.94
C SER A 149 14.87 -7.68 -16.64
N GLY A 150 15.62 -8.81 -16.71
CA GLY A 150 16.73 -9.12 -15.79
C GLY A 150 16.41 -9.25 -14.29
N TYR A 151 15.15 -9.45 -13.93
CA TYR A 151 14.68 -9.24 -12.58
C TYR A 151 14.42 -10.55 -11.83
N SER A 152 15.49 -11.15 -11.30
CA SER A 152 15.38 -12.39 -10.49
C SER A 152 14.73 -12.17 -9.11
N GLY A 153 14.62 -10.92 -8.66
CA GLY A 153 14.07 -10.58 -7.33
C GLY A 153 12.61 -10.97 -7.13
N HIS A 154 11.81 -11.08 -8.20
CA HIS A 154 10.42 -11.51 -8.09
C HIS A 154 10.25 -12.96 -7.63
N TYR A 155 11.22 -13.85 -7.90
CA TYR A 155 11.17 -15.23 -7.40
C TYR A 155 11.25 -15.29 -5.87
N ALA A 156 12.15 -14.49 -5.27
CA ALA A 156 12.27 -14.40 -3.82
C ALA A 156 11.02 -13.76 -3.20
N LEU A 157 10.49 -12.71 -3.82
CA LEU A 157 9.24 -12.09 -3.42
C LEU A 157 8.07 -13.09 -3.47
N ASN A 158 7.92 -13.82 -4.57
CA ASN A 158 6.86 -14.82 -4.73
C ASN A 158 7.01 -15.98 -3.75
N PHE A 159 8.24 -16.44 -3.50
CA PHE A 159 8.49 -17.46 -2.48
C PHE A 159 8.06 -16.98 -1.10
N PHE A 160 8.47 -15.77 -0.70
CA PHE A 160 8.07 -15.18 0.57
C PHE A 160 6.54 -15.00 0.67
N THR A 161 5.92 -14.48 -0.38
CA THR A 161 4.46 -14.28 -0.44
C THR A 161 3.70 -15.60 -0.33
N ASN A 162 4.18 -16.68 -0.97
CA ASN A 162 3.62 -18.03 -0.80
C ASN A 162 3.74 -18.52 0.64
N MET A 163 4.86 -18.23 1.32
CA MET A 163 5.01 -18.59 2.73
C MET A 163 4.04 -17.81 3.62
N VAL A 164 3.81 -16.54 3.35
CA VAL A 164 2.80 -15.74 4.08
C VAL A 164 1.39 -16.30 3.85
N ALA A 165 1.07 -16.75 2.63
CA ALA A 165 -0.22 -17.37 2.29
C ALA A 165 -0.38 -18.81 2.78
N TRP A 166 0.66 -19.41 3.40
CA TRP A 166 0.65 -20.82 3.75
C TRP A 166 -0.44 -21.18 4.76
N GLY A 167 -1.36 -22.04 4.32
CA GLY A 167 -2.50 -22.48 5.13
C GLY A 167 -3.67 -21.50 5.17
N ALA A 168 -3.64 -20.43 4.38
CA ALA A 168 -4.78 -19.57 4.22
C ALA A 168 -5.96 -20.33 3.58
N ALA A 169 -7.16 -20.09 4.10
CA ALA A 169 -8.40 -20.58 3.50
C ALA A 169 -8.69 -19.82 2.19
N LYS A 170 -8.38 -18.53 2.17
CA LYS A 170 -8.58 -17.64 1.03
C LYS A 170 -7.51 -16.53 1.04
N VAL A 171 -7.18 -16.01 -0.12
CA VAL A 171 -6.25 -14.91 -0.32
C VAL A 171 -6.97 -13.79 -1.05
N LEU A 172 -7.05 -12.63 -0.45
CA LEU A 172 -7.68 -11.42 -1.01
C LEU A 172 -6.57 -10.52 -1.57
N ALA A 173 -6.43 -10.53 -2.88
CA ALA A 173 -5.42 -9.76 -3.58
C ALA A 173 -5.98 -8.39 -3.97
N LEU A 174 -5.52 -7.34 -3.32
CA LEU A 174 -5.87 -5.97 -3.68
C LEU A 174 -5.31 -5.64 -5.07
N SER A 175 -6.10 -4.99 -5.92
CA SER A 175 -5.70 -4.70 -7.29
C SER A 175 -6.08 -3.28 -7.72
N PHE A 176 -5.26 -2.68 -8.59
CA PHE A 176 -5.57 -1.42 -9.25
C PHE A 176 -6.78 -1.52 -10.20
N ARG A 177 -7.11 -2.72 -10.66
CA ARG A 177 -8.20 -2.96 -11.62
C ARG A 177 -8.91 -4.28 -11.37
N PRO A 178 -10.14 -4.46 -11.87
CA PRO A 178 -10.80 -5.76 -11.85
C PRO A 178 -10.00 -6.80 -12.66
N MET A 179 -9.81 -7.96 -12.07
CA MET A 179 -9.23 -9.14 -12.72
C MET A 179 -10.07 -10.36 -12.37
N ARG A 180 -9.95 -11.44 -13.17
CA ARG A 180 -10.60 -12.71 -12.83
C ARG A 180 -9.94 -13.31 -11.61
N ASP A 181 -10.73 -14.00 -10.76
CA ASP A 181 -10.18 -14.76 -9.64
C ASP A 181 -9.29 -15.92 -10.12
N ASP A 182 -8.33 -16.36 -9.29
CA ASP A 182 -7.57 -17.60 -9.50
C ASP A 182 -7.93 -18.64 -8.43
N PRO A 183 -8.99 -19.43 -8.63
CA PRO A 183 -9.46 -20.41 -7.64
C PRO A 183 -8.42 -21.50 -7.33
N LYS A 184 -7.53 -21.85 -8.29
CA LYS A 184 -6.48 -22.85 -8.07
C LYS A 184 -5.50 -22.42 -6.99
N ARG A 185 -5.24 -21.11 -6.90
CA ARG A 185 -4.38 -20.50 -5.88
C ARG A 185 -5.17 -19.88 -4.73
N LYS A 186 -6.49 -20.07 -4.70
CA LYS A 186 -7.42 -19.47 -3.72
C LYS A 186 -7.38 -17.94 -3.70
N ILE A 187 -6.97 -17.32 -4.79
CA ILE A 187 -6.88 -15.87 -4.92
C ILE A 187 -8.22 -15.34 -5.42
N LYS A 188 -8.77 -14.41 -4.64
CA LYS A 188 -9.86 -13.54 -5.06
C LYS A 188 -9.30 -12.14 -5.25
N VAL A 189 -9.50 -11.58 -6.44
CA VAL A 189 -9.10 -10.21 -6.73
C VAL A 189 -10.16 -9.26 -6.17
N VAL A 190 -9.70 -8.28 -5.40
CA VAL A 190 -10.57 -7.36 -4.67
C VAL A 190 -10.12 -5.91 -4.86
N PRO A 191 -11.05 -4.94 -4.74
CA PRO A 191 -10.72 -3.52 -4.80
C PRO A 191 -9.75 -3.09 -3.70
N PRO A 192 -9.03 -1.96 -3.88
CA PRO A 192 -8.24 -1.38 -2.82
C PRO A 192 -9.12 -0.92 -1.64
N LEU A 193 -8.58 -0.99 -0.43
CA LEU A 193 -9.24 -0.53 0.80
C LEU A 193 -8.86 0.93 1.07
N LEU A 194 -9.50 1.85 0.38
CA LEU A 194 -9.25 3.27 0.58
C LEU A 194 -9.80 3.78 1.92
N ARG A 195 -9.13 4.79 2.47
CA ARG A 195 -9.58 5.47 3.68
C ARG A 195 -10.90 6.21 3.44
N PRO A 196 -11.79 6.30 4.45
CA PRO A 196 -13.05 7.04 4.33
C PRO A 196 -12.85 8.49 3.92
N GLU A 197 -11.78 9.10 4.46
CA GLU A 197 -11.43 10.49 4.18
C GLU A 197 -11.15 10.69 2.68
N VAL A 198 -10.49 9.74 2.02
CA VAL A 198 -10.28 9.75 0.56
C VAL A 198 -11.59 9.57 -0.18
N LEU A 199 -12.39 8.57 0.24
CA LEU A 199 -13.67 8.28 -0.42
C LEU A 199 -14.66 9.45 -0.33
N SER A 200 -14.59 10.26 0.74
CA SER A 200 -15.43 11.43 0.93
C SER A 200 -15.08 12.60 0.01
N LEU A 201 -13.84 12.70 -0.46
CA LEU A 201 -13.39 13.77 -1.35
C LEU A 201 -13.98 13.69 -2.77
N ARG A 202 -14.49 12.54 -3.18
CA ARG A 202 -15.22 12.37 -4.43
C ARG A 202 -16.55 11.71 -4.14
N ARG A 203 -17.66 12.30 -4.55
CA ARG A 203 -19.00 11.77 -4.29
C ARG A 203 -19.36 10.63 -5.25
N ALA A 204 -20.40 9.87 -4.88
CA ALA A 204 -20.86 8.75 -5.70
C ALA A 204 -21.47 9.20 -7.06
N ASP A 205 -21.95 10.43 -7.13
CA ASP A 205 -22.46 11.07 -8.36
C ASP A 205 -21.34 11.58 -9.27
N GLY A 206 -20.05 11.41 -8.86
CA GLY A 206 -18.88 11.87 -9.61
C GLY A 206 -18.50 13.32 -9.37
N THR A 207 -19.20 14.03 -8.47
CA THR A 207 -18.82 15.40 -8.07
C THR A 207 -17.69 15.35 -7.05
N ASP A 208 -16.69 16.20 -7.25
CA ASP A 208 -15.55 16.30 -6.34
C ASP A 208 -15.81 17.32 -5.23
N ASP A 209 -15.21 17.08 -4.05
CA ASP A 209 -15.11 18.07 -3.01
C ASP A 209 -14.26 19.26 -3.52
N PRO A 210 -14.58 20.52 -3.11
CA PRO A 210 -13.79 21.69 -3.49
C PRO A 210 -12.29 21.62 -3.14
N ALA A 211 -11.90 20.72 -2.21
CA ALA A 211 -10.49 20.44 -1.93
C ALA A 211 -9.78 19.71 -3.07
N VAL A 212 -10.51 18.97 -3.91
CA VAL A 212 -9.97 18.27 -5.09
C VAL A 212 -9.88 19.26 -6.24
N ARG A 213 -8.76 19.92 -6.32
CA ARG A 213 -8.49 20.99 -7.31
C ARG A 213 -7.04 20.92 -7.79
N ASP A 214 -6.73 21.68 -8.79
CA ASP A 214 -5.35 21.98 -9.18
C ASP A 214 -4.89 23.25 -8.44
N GLY A 215 -3.99 23.08 -7.49
CA GLY A 215 -3.40 24.16 -6.71
C GLY A 215 -2.03 24.60 -7.24
N GLY A 216 -1.61 24.11 -8.41
CA GLY A 216 -0.39 24.51 -9.08
C GLY A 216 0.90 24.07 -8.37
N TYR A 217 0.88 22.98 -7.58
CA TYR A 217 2.07 22.46 -6.92
C TYR A 217 2.21 20.95 -7.10
N ILE A 218 3.45 20.46 -7.05
CA ILE A 218 3.73 19.03 -6.98
C ILE A 218 3.71 18.58 -5.52
N HIS A 219 2.87 17.57 -5.23
CA HIS A 219 2.89 16.85 -3.98
C HIS A 219 3.80 15.62 -4.10
N GLY A 220 4.59 15.32 -3.07
CA GLY A 220 5.48 14.17 -3.12
C GLY A 220 5.53 13.38 -1.82
N TYR A 221 5.85 12.07 -1.95
CA TYR A 221 6.16 11.19 -0.82
C TYR A 221 7.38 10.33 -1.10
N MET A 222 8.33 10.36 -0.19
CA MET A 222 9.51 9.51 -0.24
C MET A 222 9.61 8.62 0.99
N LEU A 223 9.61 7.30 0.78
CA LEU A 223 9.80 6.31 1.84
C LEU A 223 11.18 6.46 2.51
N ASN A 224 12.19 6.77 1.71
CA ASN A 224 13.56 6.96 2.13
C ASN A 224 14.01 8.40 1.86
N ALA A 225 14.48 9.08 2.89
CA ALA A 225 14.92 10.47 2.79
C ALA A 225 16.13 10.69 1.85
N GLY A 226 16.83 9.62 1.46
CA GLY A 226 17.93 9.68 0.49
C GLY A 226 17.53 10.18 -0.92
N PHE A 227 16.22 10.18 -1.22
CA PHE A 227 15.69 10.77 -2.45
C PHE A 227 15.52 12.30 -2.39
N SER A 228 15.63 12.91 -1.20
CA SER A 228 15.48 14.36 -1.07
C SER A 228 16.53 15.15 -1.86
N GLN A 229 17.69 14.53 -2.11
CA GLN A 229 18.73 15.16 -2.93
C GLN A 229 18.29 15.35 -4.37
N ASP A 230 17.58 14.39 -4.96
CA ASP A 230 17.05 14.50 -6.34
C ASP A 230 16.10 15.70 -6.44
N VAL A 231 15.23 15.87 -5.42
CA VAL A 231 14.26 16.98 -5.35
C VAL A 231 14.97 18.31 -5.19
N LEU A 232 15.99 18.40 -4.32
CA LEU A 232 16.77 19.63 -4.12
C LEU A 232 17.55 20.02 -5.37
N GLU A 233 18.19 19.06 -6.04
CA GLU A 233 18.93 19.29 -7.29
C GLU A 233 18.01 19.81 -8.39
N TRP A 234 16.84 19.16 -8.59
CA TRP A 234 15.87 19.61 -9.57
C TRP A 234 15.35 21.03 -9.24
N HIS A 235 15.00 21.27 -7.97
CA HIS A 235 14.45 22.56 -7.52
C HIS A 235 15.45 23.72 -7.70
N SER A 236 16.75 23.45 -7.59
CA SER A 236 17.77 24.48 -7.80
C SER A 236 17.74 25.12 -9.21
N ALA A 237 17.22 24.40 -10.20
CA ALA A 237 17.01 24.86 -11.57
C ALA A 237 15.57 25.32 -11.85
N HIS A 238 14.61 25.00 -10.98
CA HIS A 238 13.17 25.23 -11.16
C HIS A 238 12.55 25.83 -9.87
N SER A 239 13.16 26.90 -9.36
CA SER A 239 12.79 27.51 -8.07
C SER A 239 11.42 28.20 -8.08
N ASP A 240 10.78 28.36 -9.22
CA ASP A 240 9.44 28.91 -9.41
C ASP A 240 8.32 27.86 -9.27
N VAL A 241 8.65 26.57 -9.28
CA VAL A 241 7.67 25.48 -9.16
C VAL A 241 7.46 25.10 -7.70
N PRO A 242 6.22 25.23 -7.16
CA PRO A 242 5.98 24.88 -5.77
C PRO A 242 6.01 23.36 -5.53
N LEU A 243 6.79 22.91 -4.53
CA LEU A 243 7.01 21.53 -4.16
C LEU A 243 6.68 21.30 -2.68
N ARG A 244 5.90 20.27 -2.40
CA ARG A 244 5.49 19.87 -1.05
C ARG A 244 5.72 18.39 -0.86
N PHE A 245 6.89 18.02 -0.29
CA PHE A 245 7.30 16.63 -0.14
C PHE A 245 7.15 16.13 1.28
N PHE A 246 6.69 14.91 1.44
CA PHE A 246 6.58 14.22 2.73
C PHE A 246 7.66 13.15 2.87
N TRP A 247 8.22 13.05 4.06
CA TRP A 247 9.22 12.05 4.45
C TRP A 247 9.01 11.55 5.88
N ASP A 248 9.68 10.45 6.21
CA ASP A 248 9.63 9.89 7.58
C ASP A 248 10.92 10.24 8.35
N ARG A 249 11.19 11.55 8.52
CA ARG A 249 12.32 12.07 9.28
C ARG A 249 11.87 12.75 10.57
N ALA A 250 11.77 11.92 11.65
CA ALA A 250 11.38 12.40 12.98
C ALA A 250 12.47 13.23 13.69
N ASP A 251 13.69 13.25 13.15
CA ASP A 251 14.84 14.04 13.62
C ASP A 251 14.84 15.48 13.07
N GLU A 252 13.98 15.78 12.10
CA GLU A 252 13.80 17.12 11.53
C GLU A 252 12.56 17.82 12.12
N ALA A 253 12.43 19.12 11.84
CA ALA A 253 11.22 19.87 12.20
C ALA A 253 9.98 19.29 11.50
N PRO A 254 8.76 19.42 12.08
CA PRO A 254 7.52 18.97 11.46
C PRO A 254 7.31 19.50 10.04
N VAL A 255 7.78 20.72 9.77
CA VAL A 255 7.88 21.30 8.44
C VAL A 255 9.28 21.92 8.30
N LYS A 256 10.05 21.43 7.34
CA LYS A 256 11.34 21.99 6.96
C LYS A 256 11.14 22.84 5.71
N VAL A 257 11.07 24.13 5.89
CA VAL A 257 11.01 25.11 4.77
C VAL A 257 12.42 25.25 4.22
N VAL A 258 12.61 24.97 2.95
CA VAL A 258 13.86 25.21 2.21
C VAL A 258 13.87 26.65 1.69
N ASP A 259 12.78 27.06 1.03
CA ASP A 259 12.52 28.40 0.54
C ASP A 259 11.00 28.65 0.38
N GLU A 260 10.60 29.68 -0.37
CA GLU A 260 9.20 30.07 -0.56
C GLU A 260 8.39 29.00 -1.33
N THR A 261 9.05 28.16 -2.13
CA THR A 261 8.43 27.20 -3.03
C THR A 261 8.71 25.75 -2.67
N LEU A 262 9.73 25.42 -1.88
CA LEU A 262 10.04 24.04 -1.46
C LEU A 262 9.92 23.86 0.05
N SER A 263 9.10 22.89 0.45
CA SER A 263 8.98 22.45 1.85
C SER A 263 8.94 20.93 1.97
N PHE A 264 9.62 20.38 2.98
CA PHE A 264 9.53 18.99 3.39
C PHE A 264 8.72 18.88 4.68
N TYR A 265 7.78 17.95 4.70
CA TYR A 265 6.86 17.74 5.82
C TYR A 265 7.16 16.39 6.48
N TYR A 266 7.22 16.36 7.82
CA TYR A 266 7.09 15.10 8.52
C TYR A 266 5.69 14.53 8.26
N LEU A 267 5.62 13.22 8.02
CA LEU A 267 4.40 12.58 7.55
C LEU A 267 3.25 12.70 8.57
N ASN A 268 2.24 13.45 8.20
CA ASN A 268 0.97 13.66 8.88
C ASN A 268 -0.16 13.30 7.91
N ASP A 269 -1.05 12.40 8.31
CA ASP A 269 -2.03 11.80 7.39
C ASP A 269 -3.08 12.79 6.89
N GLU A 270 -3.56 13.71 7.74
CA GLU A 270 -4.57 14.72 7.36
C GLU A 270 -3.98 15.71 6.37
N GLU A 271 -2.80 16.25 6.71
CA GLU A 271 -2.10 17.22 5.87
C GLU A 271 -1.64 16.57 4.55
N PHE A 272 -1.17 15.32 4.61
CA PHE A 272 -0.80 14.54 3.43
C PHE A 272 -1.97 14.42 2.44
N LEU A 273 -3.15 14.00 2.93
CA LEU A 273 -4.33 13.84 2.09
C LEU A 273 -4.85 15.18 1.57
N ARG A 274 -4.85 16.22 2.40
CA ARG A 274 -5.25 17.57 2.01
C ARG A 274 -4.38 18.10 0.88
N GLN A 275 -3.07 17.88 0.98
CA GLN A 275 -2.13 18.31 -0.07
C GLN A 275 -2.22 17.44 -1.32
N MET A 276 -2.46 16.14 -1.20
CA MET A 276 -2.71 15.26 -2.35
C MET A 276 -3.98 15.69 -3.10
N ALA A 277 -5.06 16.01 -2.40
CA ALA A 277 -6.30 16.46 -3.02
C ALA A 277 -6.11 17.75 -3.83
N GLY A 278 -5.29 18.68 -3.33
CA GLY A 278 -5.06 19.99 -3.94
C GLY A 278 -3.87 20.07 -4.91
N CYS A 279 -3.12 18.99 -5.15
CA CYS A 279 -1.94 19.07 -6.03
C CYS A 279 -2.29 19.06 -7.51
N HIS A 280 -1.36 19.58 -8.33
CA HIS A 280 -1.36 19.42 -9.78
C HIS A 280 -0.96 17.98 -10.16
N ALA A 281 0.14 17.49 -9.58
CA ALA A 281 0.66 16.15 -9.83
C ALA A 281 1.26 15.53 -8.55
N TYR A 282 1.37 14.21 -8.51
CA TYR A 282 1.88 13.45 -7.36
C TYR A 282 3.09 12.60 -7.73
N ALA A 283 4.18 12.72 -6.95
CA ALA A 283 5.39 11.92 -7.10
C ALA A 283 5.62 11.03 -5.87
N SER A 284 5.82 9.72 -6.05
CA SER A 284 5.88 8.78 -4.92
C SER A 284 6.84 7.62 -5.14
N THR A 285 7.37 7.09 -4.03
CA THR A 285 8.12 5.82 -4.04
C THR A 285 7.22 4.59 -4.23
N ALA A 286 6.24 4.65 -5.10
CA ALA A 286 5.43 3.55 -5.61
C ALA A 286 4.79 2.60 -4.55
N GLY A 287 4.39 3.13 -3.39
CA GLY A 287 3.59 2.41 -2.40
C GLY A 287 2.15 2.22 -2.89
N PHE A 288 1.58 1.01 -2.76
CA PHE A 288 0.27 0.68 -3.32
C PHE A 288 -0.85 1.62 -2.83
N GLU A 289 -0.94 1.89 -1.53
CA GLU A 289 -2.05 2.68 -0.96
C GLU A 289 -2.09 4.12 -1.48
N SER A 290 -0.97 4.84 -1.40
CA SER A 290 -0.94 6.24 -1.85
C SER A 290 -1.11 6.39 -3.36
N VAL A 291 -0.69 5.39 -4.14
CA VAL A 291 -0.96 5.30 -5.57
C VAL A 291 -2.45 5.14 -5.83
N CYS A 292 -3.14 4.25 -5.11
CA CYS A 292 -4.58 4.09 -5.21
C CYS A 292 -5.34 5.36 -4.81
N GLU A 293 -4.89 6.06 -3.76
CA GLU A 293 -5.49 7.34 -3.32
C GLU A 293 -5.37 8.41 -4.41
N ALA A 294 -4.19 8.54 -5.01
CA ALA A 294 -3.97 9.50 -6.09
C ALA A 294 -4.74 9.13 -7.37
N MET A 295 -4.81 7.85 -7.75
CA MET A 295 -5.64 7.39 -8.87
C MET A 295 -7.13 7.68 -8.61
N TYR A 296 -7.61 7.47 -7.37
CA TYR A 296 -8.99 7.77 -6.99
C TYR A 296 -9.31 9.27 -7.12
N LEU A 297 -8.35 10.13 -6.77
CA LEU A 297 -8.48 11.59 -6.89
C LEU A 297 -8.18 12.11 -8.31
N GLY A 298 -7.83 11.23 -9.24
CA GLY A 298 -7.53 11.59 -10.63
C GLY A 298 -6.27 12.43 -10.77
N LYS A 299 -5.23 12.16 -9.98
CA LYS A 299 -3.95 12.91 -10.03
C LYS A 299 -2.94 12.23 -10.93
N PRO A 300 -2.25 12.95 -11.82
CA PRO A 300 -1.09 12.45 -12.56
C PRO A 300 -0.01 11.92 -11.62
N LEU A 301 0.59 10.76 -11.92
CA LEU A 301 1.49 10.05 -11.02
C LEU A 301 2.88 9.85 -11.62
N LEU A 302 3.93 10.18 -10.85
CA LEU A 302 5.28 9.66 -11.04
C LEU A 302 5.57 8.60 -9.98
N MET A 303 5.92 7.39 -10.41
CA MET A 303 6.27 6.28 -9.52
C MET A 303 7.77 6.03 -9.56
N VAL A 304 8.44 6.18 -8.41
CA VAL A 304 9.90 6.00 -8.22
C VAL A 304 10.15 4.81 -7.31
N PRO A 305 10.25 3.58 -7.85
CA PRO A 305 10.32 2.39 -7.04
C PRO A 305 11.69 2.23 -6.36
N SER A 306 11.70 2.00 -5.05
CA SER A 306 12.92 1.82 -4.24
C SER A 306 13.30 0.34 -4.01
N HIS A 307 12.38 -0.60 -4.20
CA HIS A 307 12.60 -2.04 -4.01
C HIS A 307 11.71 -2.88 -4.92
N VAL A 308 11.88 -4.22 -4.86
CA VAL A 308 11.24 -5.21 -5.75
C VAL A 308 9.74 -5.05 -5.86
N GLU A 309 9.06 -5.02 -4.72
CA GLU A 309 7.61 -4.89 -4.65
C GLU A 309 7.15 -3.61 -5.34
N GLN A 310 7.79 -2.48 -5.05
CA GLN A 310 7.45 -1.20 -5.65
C GLN A 310 7.70 -1.16 -7.16
N LYS A 311 8.69 -1.92 -7.66
CA LYS A 311 8.89 -2.11 -9.11
C LYS A 311 7.74 -2.88 -9.74
N CYS A 312 7.24 -3.91 -9.06
CA CYS A 312 6.05 -4.63 -9.51
C CYS A 312 4.80 -3.74 -9.49
N ASN A 313 4.64 -2.92 -8.45
CA ASN A 313 3.54 -1.95 -8.35
C ASN A 313 3.60 -0.92 -9.49
N ALA A 314 4.79 -0.36 -9.73
CA ALA A 314 4.98 0.62 -10.79
C ALA A 314 4.69 0.02 -12.18
N TYR A 315 5.20 -1.18 -12.44
CA TYR A 315 4.92 -1.89 -13.70
C TYR A 315 3.42 -2.20 -13.86
N ASP A 316 2.76 -2.66 -12.80
CA ASP A 316 1.32 -2.99 -12.83
C ASP A 316 0.45 -1.75 -13.04
N ALA A 317 0.81 -0.60 -12.45
CA ALA A 317 0.10 0.66 -12.60
C ALA A 317 0.38 1.38 -13.94
N THR A 318 1.40 0.98 -14.69
CA THR A 318 1.79 1.57 -15.98
C THR A 318 1.58 0.59 -17.13
N GLU A 319 2.59 -0.23 -17.48
CA GLU A 319 2.55 -1.14 -18.63
C GLU A 319 1.50 -2.25 -18.45
N GLY A 320 1.40 -2.85 -17.26
CA GLY A 320 0.40 -3.87 -16.94
C GLY A 320 -1.03 -3.33 -17.09
N TYR A 321 -1.23 -2.10 -16.62
CA TYR A 321 -2.52 -1.41 -16.73
C TYR A 321 -2.96 -1.20 -18.18
N ARG A 322 -2.07 -0.72 -19.04
CA ARG A 322 -2.33 -0.48 -20.47
C ARG A 322 -2.65 -1.77 -21.23
N MET A 323 -1.96 -2.87 -20.92
CA MET A 323 -2.19 -4.16 -21.59
C MET A 323 -3.57 -4.74 -21.31
N ASP A 324 -4.06 -4.62 -20.08
CA ASP A 324 -5.33 -5.23 -19.67
C ASP A 324 -6.55 -4.37 -20.03
N CYS A 325 -6.43 -3.04 -19.97
CA CYS A 325 -7.49 -2.14 -20.44
C CYS A 325 -7.76 -2.26 -21.95
N GLY A 326 -6.76 -2.69 -22.72
CA GLY A 326 -6.92 -3.01 -24.15
C GLY A 326 -7.55 -4.38 -24.45
N ALA A 327 -7.58 -5.28 -23.46
CA ALA A 327 -8.05 -6.66 -23.63
C ALA A 327 -9.50 -6.92 -23.16
N VAL A 328 -10.11 -5.96 -22.45
CA VAL A 328 -11.51 -6.08 -22.00
C VAL A 328 -12.43 -5.52 -23.10
N ASP A 329 -13.01 -6.42 -23.89
CA ASP A 329 -14.11 -6.09 -24.82
C ASP A 329 -15.26 -5.45 -24.03
N GLY A 330 -15.43 -4.13 -24.16
CA GLY A 330 -16.52 -3.37 -23.55
C GLY A 330 -16.16 -1.99 -23.01
N VAL A 331 -14.89 -1.62 -22.88
CA VAL A 331 -14.47 -0.27 -22.43
C VAL A 331 -14.04 0.60 -23.62
N LYS A 332 -14.81 0.55 -24.71
CA LYS A 332 -14.70 1.52 -25.83
C LYS A 332 -15.81 2.56 -25.73
N GLU A 333 -15.85 3.33 -24.67
CA GLU A 333 -16.47 4.64 -24.72
C GLU A 333 -15.36 5.70 -24.80
N ASN A 334 -15.24 6.28 -26.00
CA ASN A 334 -14.35 7.41 -26.34
C ASN A 334 -12.82 7.20 -26.29
N GLY A 335 -12.29 6.18 -26.93
CA GLY A 335 -11.03 6.26 -27.70
C GLY A 335 -9.68 6.31 -26.97
N SER A 336 -9.55 6.72 -25.74
CA SER A 336 -8.26 6.84 -25.06
C SER A 336 -8.08 5.78 -23.96
N VAL A 337 -6.96 5.04 -24.03
CA VAL A 337 -6.58 4.08 -22.98
C VAL A 337 -6.13 4.86 -21.76
N PRO A 338 -6.64 4.56 -20.54
CA PRO A 338 -6.20 5.23 -19.33
C PRO A 338 -4.68 5.15 -19.14
N ARG A 339 -4.07 6.26 -18.77
CA ARG A 339 -2.64 6.38 -18.49
C ARG A 339 -2.45 7.17 -17.18
N PRO A 340 -2.66 6.52 -16.03
CA PRO A 340 -2.65 7.22 -14.74
C PRO A 340 -1.25 7.57 -14.24
N ALA A 341 -0.20 6.85 -14.71
CA ALA A 341 1.13 6.96 -14.15
C ALA A 341 2.25 6.82 -15.18
N VAL A 342 3.41 7.39 -14.84
CA VAL A 342 4.72 7.11 -15.44
C VAL A 342 5.69 6.63 -14.36
N THR A 343 6.82 6.06 -14.76
CA THR A 343 7.83 5.56 -13.83
C THR A 343 9.22 6.05 -14.20
N SER A 344 10.05 6.30 -13.18
CA SER A 344 11.46 6.65 -13.29
C SER A 344 12.26 6.00 -12.16
N ASP A 345 13.58 5.92 -12.28
CA ASP A 345 14.50 5.47 -11.21
C ASP A 345 14.84 6.58 -10.20
N SER A 346 14.44 7.83 -10.46
CA SER A 346 14.65 9.03 -9.65
C SER A 346 13.39 9.93 -9.66
N PHE A 347 13.35 10.94 -8.80
CA PHE A 347 12.30 11.97 -8.84
C PHE A 347 12.52 12.93 -10.03
N ASP A 348 12.29 12.42 -11.23
CA ASP A 348 12.32 13.17 -12.50
C ASP A 348 11.03 14.01 -12.61
N LEU A 349 11.06 15.22 -12.10
CA LEU A 349 9.89 16.10 -12.05
C LEU A 349 9.61 16.75 -13.41
N ASP A 350 10.58 16.83 -14.32
CA ASP A 350 10.35 17.26 -15.71
C ASP A 350 9.49 16.24 -16.45
N LEU A 351 9.82 14.93 -16.28
CA LEU A 351 8.99 13.84 -16.79
C LEU A 351 7.57 13.92 -16.22
N LEU A 352 7.43 14.18 -14.92
CA LEU A 352 6.11 14.27 -14.27
C LEU A 352 5.29 15.44 -14.83
N LEU A 353 5.86 16.62 -14.94
CA LEU A 353 5.18 17.82 -15.49
C LEU A 353 4.78 17.60 -16.95
N HIS A 354 5.72 17.14 -17.78
CA HIS A 354 5.42 16.82 -19.17
C HIS A 354 4.27 15.79 -19.29
N PHE A 355 4.33 14.74 -18.47
CA PHE A 355 3.29 13.71 -18.42
C PHE A 355 1.93 14.30 -18.00
N ALA A 356 1.91 15.09 -16.93
CA ALA A 356 0.68 15.68 -16.39
C ALA A 356 -0.02 16.58 -17.40
N ASP A 357 0.76 17.41 -18.11
CA ASP A 357 0.23 18.40 -19.04
C ASP A 357 -0.15 17.84 -20.42
N ASN A 358 0.51 16.75 -20.86
CA ASN A 358 0.40 16.32 -22.26
C ASN A 358 -0.12 14.89 -22.45
N GLU A 359 0.08 13.99 -21.48
CA GLU A 359 -0.13 12.56 -21.72
C GLU A 359 -1.08 11.89 -20.71
N PHE A 360 -1.36 12.55 -19.60
CA PHE A 360 -2.18 11.99 -18.53
C PHE A 360 -3.62 11.74 -18.99
N VAL A 361 -4.09 10.52 -18.76
CA VAL A 361 -5.49 10.14 -18.97
C VAL A 361 -6.00 9.44 -17.73
N ALA A 362 -6.83 10.14 -16.94
CA ALA A 362 -7.42 9.58 -15.74
C ALA A 362 -8.27 8.34 -16.05
N ASP A 363 -8.15 7.32 -15.22
CA ASP A 363 -9.07 6.19 -15.28
C ASP A 363 -10.39 6.52 -14.58
N LYS A 364 -11.41 6.77 -15.38
CA LYS A 364 -12.77 7.06 -14.89
C LYS A 364 -13.46 5.84 -14.24
N SER A 365 -12.97 4.62 -14.49
CA SER A 365 -13.52 3.39 -13.92
C SER A 365 -12.93 3.07 -12.53
N PHE A 366 -11.73 3.57 -12.23
CA PHE A 366 -11.06 3.29 -10.96
C PHE A 366 -11.86 3.72 -9.71
N PRO A 367 -12.47 4.93 -9.65
CA PRO A 367 -13.29 5.31 -8.51
C PRO A 367 -14.48 4.37 -8.28
N GLN A 368 -15.10 3.87 -9.35
CA GLN A 368 -16.19 2.89 -9.24
C GLN A 368 -15.68 1.55 -8.71
N TRP A 369 -14.54 1.07 -9.24
CA TRP A 369 -13.87 -0.14 -8.76
C TRP A 369 -13.53 -0.04 -7.26
N ALA A 370 -12.89 1.04 -6.83
CA ALA A 370 -12.52 1.25 -5.44
C ALA A 370 -13.74 1.25 -4.50
N ARG A 371 -14.86 1.84 -4.91
CA ARG A 371 -16.12 1.88 -4.13
C ARG A 371 -16.80 0.53 -3.98
N LEU A 372 -16.47 -0.45 -4.81
CA LEU A 372 -16.98 -1.81 -4.63
C LEU A 372 -16.41 -2.52 -3.39
N ALA A 373 -15.37 -1.96 -2.74
CA ALA A 373 -14.73 -2.56 -1.58
C ALA A 373 -15.75 -2.98 -0.51
N ASP A 374 -16.62 -2.07 -0.08
CA ASP A 374 -17.62 -2.35 0.95
C ASP A 374 -18.49 -3.57 0.57
N SER A 375 -19.04 -3.57 -0.64
CA SER A 375 -19.91 -4.66 -1.09
C SER A 375 -19.16 -5.99 -1.30
N VAL A 376 -17.88 -5.93 -1.68
CA VAL A 376 -17.06 -7.13 -1.92
C VAL A 376 -16.60 -7.75 -0.61
N PHE A 377 -16.16 -6.92 0.35
CA PHE A 377 -15.66 -7.42 1.64
C PHE A 377 -16.76 -7.84 2.59
N LEU A 378 -17.97 -7.28 2.48
CA LEU A 378 -19.12 -7.65 3.33
C LEU A 378 -19.90 -8.88 2.85
N LYS A 379 -19.67 -9.36 1.63
CA LYS A 379 -20.30 -10.62 1.22
C LYS A 379 -19.79 -11.77 2.10
N GLU A 380 -20.71 -12.51 2.74
CA GLU A 380 -20.39 -13.64 3.62
C GLU A 380 -19.37 -14.61 2.97
N ARG A 381 -19.51 -14.87 1.66
CA ARG A 381 -18.58 -15.75 0.93
C ARG A 381 -17.18 -15.17 0.74
N THR A 382 -16.92 -13.91 1.08
CA THR A 382 -15.57 -13.34 0.95
C THR A 382 -14.67 -13.82 2.09
N PHE A 383 -15.21 -14.01 3.28
CA PHE A 383 -14.46 -14.49 4.44
C PHE A 383 -14.72 -15.98 4.78
N LEU A 384 -15.74 -16.57 4.21
CA LEU A 384 -16.09 -17.98 4.34
C LEU A 384 -16.00 -18.67 2.97
#